data_25086e82edfdf497fc76ffdc9ad2a2a5
#
_entry.id   25086e82edfdf497fc76ffdc9ad2a2a5
#
_cell.length_a   1.000
_cell.length_b   1.000
_cell.length_c   1.000
_cell.angle_alpha   90.00
_cell.angle_beta   90.00
_cell.angle_gamma   90.00
#
_symmetry.space_group_name_H-M   'P 1'
#
loop_
_entity.id
_entity.type
_entity.pdbx_description
1 polymer ?
#
loop_
_entity_poly.entity_id
_entity_poly.type
_entity_poly.pdbx_seq_one_letter_code
_entity_poly.pdbx_strand_id
1 'polypeptide(L)'
;MPPAIRKLAALDSRFHLAISLHAPNDQLRNQLVPVNKKVGVGELMEAADHYFDVSGRKLTFEYVLLSGINDSDENAHQLSSLLKGRIALLNVIPYNPVAGLPYKTPSPGSIARFRKILESAGIVVKFRQRKGDQINAACGQLRRKTIQAVPLSAQNAADS
;
A
#
# COMPACT_ATOMS: atom_id res chain seq x y z
N MET A 1 -5.90 -2.25 13.83
CA MET A 1 -4.50 -2.47 13.36
C MET A 1 -3.45 -2.02 14.37
N PRO A 2 -3.44 -0.82 14.98
CA PRO A 2 -2.42 -0.43 15.97
C PRO A 2 -2.25 -1.41 17.13
N PRO A 3 -3.32 -1.96 17.74
CA PRO A 3 -3.16 -2.97 18.79
C PRO A 3 -2.45 -4.25 18.31
N ALA A 4 -2.68 -4.67 17.06
CA ALA A 4 -2.00 -5.84 16.50
C ALA A 4 -0.51 -5.56 16.24
N ILE A 5 -0.16 -4.35 15.79
CA ILE A 5 1.23 -3.93 15.61
C ILE A 5 1.97 -3.90 16.95
N ARG A 6 1.33 -3.37 18.00
CA ARG A 6 1.90 -3.34 19.36
C ARG A 6 2.09 -4.76 19.92
N LYS A 7 1.13 -5.67 19.71
CA LYS A 7 1.28 -7.08 20.08
C LYS A 7 2.43 -7.74 19.31
N LEU A 8 2.55 -7.45 18.01
CA LEU A 8 3.65 -7.97 17.18
C LEU A 8 5.02 -7.48 17.67
N ALA A 9 5.10 -6.22 18.11
CA ALA A 9 6.33 -5.65 18.67
C ALA A 9 6.79 -6.39 19.94
N ALA A 10 5.84 -6.82 20.77
CA ALA A 10 6.13 -7.55 22.01
C ALA A 10 6.54 -9.02 21.80
N LEU A 11 6.32 -9.56 20.60
CA LEU A 11 6.80 -10.89 20.24
C LEU A 11 8.27 -10.77 19.85
N ASP A 12 9.14 -11.56 20.47
CA ASP A 12 10.55 -11.70 20.06
C ASP A 12 10.63 -12.40 18.69
N SER A 13 10.07 -11.74 17.68
CA SER A 13 9.92 -12.28 16.34
C SER A 13 10.85 -11.60 15.35
N ARG A 14 11.34 -12.38 14.38
CA ARG A 14 12.22 -11.88 13.31
C ARG A 14 11.44 -11.27 12.12
N PHE A 15 10.20 -10.86 12.33
CA PHE A 15 9.37 -10.34 11.24
C PHE A 15 9.74 -8.89 10.89
N HIS A 16 9.61 -8.55 9.62
CA HIS A 16 9.65 -7.18 9.14
C HIS A 16 8.22 -6.66 8.99
N LEU A 17 7.94 -5.48 9.55
CA LEU A 17 6.62 -4.88 9.45
C LEU A 17 6.51 -4.10 8.15
N ALA A 18 5.53 -4.47 7.32
CA ALA A 18 5.11 -3.71 6.14
C ALA A 18 3.74 -3.09 6.38
N ILE A 19 3.62 -1.79 6.14
CA ILE A 19 2.42 -1.00 6.40
C ILE A 19 1.88 -0.45 5.09
N SER A 20 0.66 -0.83 4.73
CA SER A 20 -0.08 -0.24 3.61
C SER A 20 -0.53 1.17 3.97
N LEU A 21 0.24 2.17 3.53
CA LEU A 21 0.00 3.59 3.81
C LEU A 21 -0.93 4.22 2.77
N HIS A 22 -0.54 4.21 1.50
CA HIS A 22 -1.26 4.64 0.29
C HIS A 22 -1.70 6.10 0.23
N ALA A 23 -1.60 6.87 1.30
CA ALA A 23 -1.89 8.29 1.36
C ALA A 23 -1.09 8.98 2.47
N PRO A 24 -0.73 10.27 2.31
CA PRO A 24 0.05 11.00 3.30
C PRO A 24 -0.79 11.63 4.42
N ASN A 25 -2.12 11.65 4.29
CA ASN A 25 -3.07 12.25 5.22
C ASN A 25 -4.37 11.45 5.33
N ASP A 26 -5.16 11.74 6.37
CA ASP A 26 -6.40 11.02 6.65
C ASP A 26 -7.49 11.26 5.61
N GLN A 27 -7.60 12.48 5.06
CA GLN A 27 -8.62 12.82 4.08
C GLN A 27 -8.52 11.89 2.86
N LEU A 28 -7.33 11.78 2.30
CA LEU A 28 -7.08 10.93 1.14
C LEU A 28 -7.09 9.45 1.51
N ARG A 29 -6.53 9.10 2.68
CA ARG A 29 -6.47 7.71 3.13
C ARG A 29 -7.86 7.14 3.42
N ASN A 30 -8.80 7.93 3.91
CA ASN A 30 -10.20 7.53 4.12
C ASN A 30 -10.92 7.12 2.83
N GLN A 31 -10.49 7.67 1.69
CA GLN A 31 -11.03 7.33 0.37
C GLN A 31 -10.41 6.03 -0.16
N LEU A 32 -9.10 5.84 0.03
CA LEU A 32 -8.34 4.72 -0.54
C LEU A 32 -8.35 3.48 0.36
N VAL A 33 -8.38 3.68 1.66
CA VAL A 33 -8.25 2.63 2.68
C VAL A 33 -9.37 2.77 3.71
N PRO A 34 -10.55 2.18 3.49
CA PRO A 34 -11.73 2.41 4.33
C PRO A 34 -11.53 2.14 5.83
N VAL A 35 -10.60 1.25 6.20
CA VAL A 35 -10.26 0.99 7.61
C VAL A 35 -9.66 2.19 8.31
N ASN A 36 -9.17 3.20 7.57
CA ASN A 36 -8.61 4.44 8.14
C ASN A 36 -9.63 5.24 8.95
N LYS A 37 -10.91 5.13 8.63
CA LYS A 37 -11.98 5.78 9.40
C LYS A 37 -12.00 5.38 10.88
N LYS A 38 -11.40 4.23 11.22
CA LYS A 38 -11.29 3.73 12.60
C LYS A 38 -9.91 3.98 13.21
N VAL A 39 -8.89 4.18 12.37
CA VAL A 39 -7.50 4.31 12.78
C VAL A 39 -6.83 5.29 11.82
N GLY A 40 -6.64 6.52 12.24
CA GLY A 40 -6.01 7.56 11.46
C GLY A 40 -4.52 7.32 11.18
N VAL A 41 -3.98 8.13 10.27
CA VAL A 41 -2.55 8.10 9.90
C VAL A 41 -1.67 8.35 11.13
N GLY A 42 -2.03 9.28 12.01
CA GLY A 42 -1.27 9.59 13.22
C GLY A 42 -1.10 8.37 14.12
N GLU A 43 -2.21 7.73 14.50
CA GLU A 43 -2.20 6.53 15.33
C GLU A 43 -1.44 5.35 14.68
N LEU A 44 -1.54 5.24 13.35
CA LEU A 44 -0.79 4.24 12.59
C LEU A 44 0.72 4.49 12.67
N MET A 45 1.16 5.75 12.54
CA MET A 45 2.56 6.13 12.63
C MET A 45 3.12 5.92 14.03
N GLU A 46 2.38 6.28 15.08
CA GLU A 46 2.75 6.01 16.47
C GLU A 46 2.95 4.51 16.73
N ALA A 47 2.06 3.67 16.19
CA ALA A 47 2.21 2.22 16.32
C ALA A 47 3.43 1.69 15.56
N ALA A 48 3.75 2.28 14.40
CA ALA A 48 4.94 1.94 13.63
C ALA A 48 6.22 2.34 14.37
N ASP A 49 6.26 3.55 14.92
CA ASP A 49 7.38 4.04 15.72
C ASP A 49 7.61 3.15 16.96
N HIS A 50 6.54 2.83 17.67
CA HIS A 50 6.62 1.88 18.80
C HIS A 50 7.14 0.50 18.38
N TYR A 51 6.73 0.00 17.21
CA TYR A 51 7.26 -1.27 16.70
C TYR A 51 8.76 -1.19 16.45
N PHE A 52 9.24 -0.09 15.86
CA PHE A 52 10.67 0.12 15.63
C PHE A 52 11.45 0.21 16.94
N ASP A 53 10.95 0.99 17.92
CA ASP A 53 11.61 1.20 19.20
C ASP A 53 11.77 -0.11 20.01
N VAL A 54 10.75 -0.97 19.98
CA VAL A 54 10.78 -2.25 20.71
C VAL A 54 11.58 -3.31 19.97
N SER A 55 11.42 -3.41 18.64
CA SER A 55 12.01 -4.51 17.85
C SER A 55 13.37 -4.19 17.23
N GLY A 56 13.74 -2.90 17.12
CA GLY A 56 14.92 -2.44 16.37
C GLY A 56 14.88 -2.70 14.87
N ARG A 57 13.73 -3.14 14.32
CA ARG A 57 13.63 -3.59 12.93
C ARG A 57 13.12 -2.50 12.01
N LYS A 58 13.73 -2.43 10.82
CA LYS A 58 13.34 -1.47 9.78
C LYS A 58 11.89 -1.67 9.39
N LEU A 59 11.20 -0.55 9.23
CA LEU A 59 9.83 -0.48 8.73
C LEU A 59 9.82 -0.42 7.20
N THR A 60 8.77 -0.92 6.60
CA THR A 60 8.46 -0.70 5.18
C THR A 60 7.07 -0.10 5.05
N PHE A 61 6.96 1.03 4.35
CA PHE A 61 5.68 1.62 3.98
C PHE A 61 5.39 1.32 2.52
N GLU A 62 4.21 0.78 2.24
CA GLU A 62 3.75 0.49 0.89
C GLU A 62 2.84 1.63 0.41
N TYR A 63 3.11 2.15 -0.79
CA TYR A 63 2.37 3.25 -1.38
C TYR A 63 2.04 2.95 -2.84
N VAL A 64 0.78 2.59 -3.11
CA VAL A 64 0.29 2.43 -4.49
C VAL A 64 0.05 3.82 -5.07
N LEU A 65 0.78 4.16 -6.13
CA LEU A 65 0.73 5.47 -6.76
C LEU A 65 -0.35 5.47 -7.87
N LEU A 66 -1.35 6.32 -7.71
CA LEU A 66 -2.55 6.42 -8.55
C LEU A 66 -2.60 7.78 -9.24
N SER A 67 -2.73 7.79 -10.58
CA SER A 67 -2.77 9.02 -11.37
C SER A 67 -3.91 9.93 -10.97
N GLY A 68 -3.60 11.22 -10.70
CA GLY A 68 -4.56 12.26 -10.37
C GLY A 68 -5.25 12.09 -9.02
N ILE A 69 -4.77 11.17 -8.17
CA ILE A 69 -5.35 10.91 -6.84
C ILE A 69 -4.35 11.17 -5.73
N ASN A 70 -3.22 10.47 -5.75
CA ASN A 70 -2.19 10.57 -4.71
C ASN A 70 -0.77 10.76 -5.27
N ASP A 71 -0.65 11.17 -6.53
CA ASP A 71 0.61 11.33 -7.27
C ASP A 71 1.03 12.80 -7.48
N SER A 72 0.37 13.76 -6.78
CA SER A 72 0.72 15.17 -6.86
C SER A 72 2.02 15.49 -6.11
N ASP A 73 2.66 16.62 -6.50
CA ASP A 73 3.84 17.12 -5.81
C ASP A 73 3.54 17.43 -4.34
N GLU A 74 2.34 17.95 -4.05
CA GLU A 74 1.86 18.20 -2.68
C GLU A 74 1.79 16.89 -1.87
N ASN A 75 1.26 15.81 -2.45
CA ASN A 75 1.24 14.51 -1.78
C ASN A 75 2.65 13.99 -1.49
N ALA A 76 3.62 14.24 -2.39
CA ALA A 76 5.01 13.86 -2.18
C ALA A 76 5.64 14.64 -1.02
N HIS A 77 5.37 15.96 -0.92
CA HIS A 77 5.86 16.79 0.19
C HIS A 77 5.24 16.39 1.53
N GLN A 78 3.93 16.15 1.58
CA GLN A 78 3.26 15.68 2.78
C GLN A 78 3.80 14.30 3.22
N LEU A 79 4.00 13.38 2.26
CA LEU A 79 4.56 12.06 2.52
C LEU A 79 6.00 12.15 3.03
N SER A 80 6.80 13.05 2.46
CA SER A 80 8.16 13.33 2.93
C SER A 80 8.17 13.82 4.37
N SER A 81 7.28 14.77 4.71
CA SER A 81 7.14 15.30 6.06
C SER A 81 6.69 14.21 7.05
N LEU A 82 5.75 13.36 6.63
CA LEU A 82 5.25 12.25 7.44
C LEU A 82 6.34 11.22 7.76
N LEU A 83 7.25 10.94 6.80
CA LEU A 83 8.28 9.90 6.95
C LEU A 83 9.62 10.44 7.44
N LYS A 84 9.79 11.75 7.52
CA LYS A 84 11.04 12.41 7.94
C LYS A 84 11.50 11.92 9.32
N GLY A 85 12.78 11.58 9.41
CA GLY A 85 13.40 11.10 10.66
C GLY A 85 13.17 9.63 11.00
N ARG A 86 12.35 8.90 10.22
CA ARG A 86 12.09 7.47 10.44
C ARG A 86 13.08 6.59 9.68
N ILE A 87 13.55 5.52 10.32
CA ILE A 87 14.38 4.50 9.69
C ILE A 87 13.44 3.49 8.99
N ALA A 88 13.02 3.85 7.79
CA ALA A 88 12.04 3.09 7.03
C ALA A 88 12.37 3.09 5.53
N LEU A 89 11.86 2.08 4.83
CA LEU A 89 11.84 2.03 3.38
C LEU A 89 10.43 2.40 2.89
N LEU A 90 10.32 3.35 1.98
CA LEU A 90 9.10 3.60 1.24
C LEU A 90 9.13 2.81 -0.08
N ASN A 91 8.23 1.86 -0.24
CA ASN A 91 8.06 1.09 -1.46
C ASN A 91 6.89 1.67 -2.27
N VAL A 92 7.21 2.39 -3.35
CA VAL A 92 6.21 2.99 -4.24
C VAL A 92 5.92 2.05 -5.40
N ILE A 93 4.65 1.75 -5.58
CA ILE A 93 4.15 0.81 -6.57
C ILE A 93 3.27 1.58 -7.56
N PRO A 94 3.76 1.98 -8.75
CA PRO A 94 2.91 2.56 -9.78
C PRO A 94 1.75 1.59 -10.11
N TYR A 95 0.54 2.12 -10.09
CA TYR A 95 -0.66 1.32 -10.29
C TYR A 95 -0.68 0.67 -11.67
N ASN A 96 -1.03 -0.61 -11.71
CA ASN A 96 -1.35 -1.33 -12.93
C ASN A 96 -2.87 -1.38 -13.10
N PRO A 97 -3.42 -1.01 -14.26
CA PRO A 97 -4.85 -1.05 -14.50
C PRO A 97 -5.44 -2.43 -14.25
N VAL A 98 -6.56 -2.44 -13.54
CA VAL A 98 -7.34 -3.62 -13.23
C VAL A 98 -8.72 -3.44 -13.82
N ALA A 99 -9.21 -4.43 -14.55
CA ALA A 99 -10.54 -4.40 -15.13
C ALA A 99 -11.60 -4.13 -14.04
N GLY A 100 -12.49 -3.17 -14.29
CA GLY A 100 -13.56 -2.80 -13.37
C GLY A 100 -13.17 -1.83 -12.25
N LEU A 101 -11.92 -1.34 -12.21
CA LEU A 101 -11.52 -0.27 -11.30
C LEU A 101 -11.23 1.04 -12.05
N PRO A 102 -11.64 2.21 -11.49
CA PRO A 102 -11.56 3.50 -12.18
C PRO A 102 -10.16 4.13 -12.15
N TYR A 103 -9.17 3.46 -11.56
CA TYR A 103 -7.84 4.02 -11.35
C TYR A 103 -6.96 3.95 -12.59
N LYS A 104 -6.05 4.91 -12.71
CA LYS A 104 -5.12 5.02 -13.85
C LYS A 104 -3.66 4.95 -13.37
N THR A 105 -2.79 4.48 -14.27
CA THR A 105 -1.34 4.51 -14.05
C THR A 105 -0.83 5.95 -14.11
N PRO A 106 0.02 6.39 -13.17
CA PRO A 106 0.70 7.68 -13.26
C PRO A 106 1.59 7.78 -14.49
N SER A 107 1.72 8.99 -15.04
CA SER A 107 2.65 9.25 -16.14
C SER A 107 4.11 9.07 -15.70
N PRO A 108 5.03 8.75 -16.63
CA PRO A 108 6.46 8.70 -16.30
C PRO A 108 6.97 10.02 -15.70
N GLY A 109 6.47 11.15 -16.19
CA GLY A 109 6.83 12.48 -15.67
C GLY A 109 6.33 12.70 -14.24
N SER A 110 5.10 12.28 -13.91
CA SER A 110 4.57 12.35 -12.54
C SER A 110 5.40 11.46 -11.59
N ILE A 111 5.70 10.23 -12.00
CA ILE A 111 6.55 9.31 -11.23
C ILE A 111 7.94 9.92 -10.96
N ALA A 112 8.56 10.53 -11.99
CA ALA A 112 9.89 11.12 -11.86
C ALA A 112 9.89 12.32 -10.90
N ARG A 113 8.88 13.22 -10.96
CA ARG A 113 8.75 14.35 -10.03
C ARG A 113 8.51 13.86 -8.60
N PHE A 114 7.56 12.95 -8.42
CA PHE A 114 7.25 12.36 -7.12
C PHE A 114 8.48 11.74 -6.46
N ARG A 115 9.25 10.96 -7.23
CA ARG A 115 10.53 10.38 -6.80
C ARG A 115 11.52 11.45 -6.39
N LYS A 116 11.74 12.47 -7.24
CA LYS A 116 12.70 13.54 -6.98
C LYS A 116 12.42 14.27 -5.67
N ILE A 117 11.15 14.56 -5.38
CA ILE A 117 10.74 15.23 -4.15
C ILE A 117 11.09 14.36 -2.92
N LEU A 118 10.74 13.08 -2.96
CA LEU A 118 11.02 12.16 -1.86
C LEU A 118 12.54 11.98 -1.62
N GLU A 119 13.31 11.76 -2.68
CA GLU A 119 14.77 11.58 -2.60
C GLU A 119 15.46 12.87 -2.12
N SER A 120 15.00 14.04 -2.60
CA SER A 120 15.53 15.34 -2.14
C SER A 120 15.22 15.62 -0.67
N ALA A 121 14.17 15.04 -0.12
CA ALA A 121 13.84 15.10 1.30
C ALA A 121 14.58 14.04 2.14
N GLY A 122 15.46 13.25 1.54
CA GLY A 122 16.23 12.20 2.22
C GLY A 122 15.43 10.93 2.55
N ILE A 123 14.27 10.73 1.92
CA ILE A 123 13.48 9.52 2.12
C ILE A 123 14.09 8.35 1.33
N VAL A 124 14.33 7.23 2.01
CA VAL A 124 14.77 5.99 1.35
C VAL A 124 13.58 5.39 0.60
N VAL A 125 13.57 5.56 -0.72
CA VAL A 125 12.45 5.14 -1.57
C VAL A 125 12.88 4.13 -2.63
N LYS A 126 12.03 3.12 -2.85
CA LYS A 126 12.15 2.15 -3.93
C LYS A 126 10.90 2.18 -4.79
N PHE A 127 11.07 2.42 -6.08
CA PHE A 127 9.98 2.30 -7.05
C PHE A 127 10.00 0.90 -7.66
N ARG A 128 8.89 0.19 -7.56
CA ARG A 128 8.74 -1.08 -8.27
C ARG A 128 8.66 -0.81 -9.77
N GLN A 129 9.58 -1.41 -10.53
CA GLN A 129 9.47 -1.43 -11.99
C GLN A 129 8.41 -2.45 -12.41
N ARG A 130 7.66 -2.13 -13.46
CA ARG A 130 6.81 -3.11 -14.13
C ARG A 130 7.69 -4.23 -14.67
N LYS A 131 7.55 -5.43 -14.16
CA LYS A 131 8.04 -6.62 -14.85
C LYS A 131 6.90 -7.16 -15.70
N GLY A 132 6.98 -6.90 -17.01
CA GLY A 132 6.23 -7.59 -18.07
C GLY A 132 4.72 -7.34 -18.09
N ASP A 133 4.23 -6.85 -19.21
CA ASP A 133 2.80 -6.70 -19.55
C ASP A 133 2.03 -8.05 -19.68
N GLN A 134 2.62 -9.18 -19.30
CA GLN A 134 2.06 -10.52 -19.57
C GLN A 134 1.66 -11.34 -18.35
N ILE A 135 1.87 -10.88 -17.13
CA ILE A 135 1.44 -11.64 -15.94
C ILE A 135 0.45 -10.81 -15.13
N ASN A 136 -0.84 -11.09 -15.30
CA ASN A 136 -1.95 -10.64 -14.47
C ASN A 136 -1.86 -11.21 -13.04
N ALA A 137 -0.74 -11.01 -12.36
CA ALA A 137 -0.51 -11.51 -11.03
C ALA A 137 -0.47 -10.36 -9.99
N ALA A 138 -1.63 -9.80 -9.70
CA ALA A 138 -1.84 -9.15 -8.42
C ALA A 138 -2.52 -10.15 -7.50
N CYS A 139 -1.99 -10.36 -6.31
CA CYS A 139 -2.39 -11.40 -5.33
C CYS A 139 -3.86 -11.43 -4.90
N GLY A 140 -4.71 -10.54 -5.39
CA GLY A 140 -6.16 -10.57 -5.19
C GLY A 140 -6.99 -10.97 -6.42
N GLN A 141 -6.40 -11.04 -7.62
CA GLN A 141 -7.14 -11.29 -8.88
C GLN A 141 -7.31 -12.78 -9.20
N LEU A 142 -6.38 -13.63 -8.79
CA LEU A 142 -6.51 -15.07 -8.97
C LEU A 142 -7.77 -15.63 -8.30
N ARG A 143 -8.12 -15.13 -7.12
CA ARG A 143 -9.31 -15.57 -6.38
C ARG A 143 -10.63 -15.18 -7.07
N ARG A 144 -10.69 -14.04 -7.76
CA ARG A 144 -11.90 -13.60 -8.50
C ARG A 144 -12.11 -14.38 -9.80
N LYS A 145 -11.05 -14.70 -10.54
CA LYS A 145 -11.16 -15.50 -11.77
C LYS A 145 -11.59 -16.93 -11.49
N THR A 146 -11.15 -17.53 -10.39
CA THR A 146 -11.54 -18.90 -10.00
C THR A 146 -13.01 -18.99 -9.58
N ILE A 147 -13.57 -17.94 -8.95
CA ILE A 147 -14.98 -17.92 -8.51
C ILE A 147 -15.94 -17.71 -9.70
N GLN A 148 -15.50 -17.02 -10.77
CA GLN A 148 -16.34 -16.81 -11.96
C GLN A 148 -16.28 -17.99 -12.97
N ALA A 149 -15.37 -18.95 -12.80
CA ALA A 149 -15.21 -20.09 -13.71
C ALA A 149 -15.88 -21.38 -13.23
N VAL A 150 -16.66 -21.35 -12.16
CA VAL A 150 -17.52 -22.50 -11.77
C VAL A 150 -18.90 -22.30 -12.37
N PRO A 151 -19.29 -23.05 -13.42
CA PRO A 151 -20.67 -22.98 -13.96
C PRO A 151 -21.62 -23.57 -12.92
N LEU A 152 -22.67 -22.84 -12.59
CA LEU A 152 -23.84 -23.29 -11.87
C LEU A 152 -24.67 -24.27 -12.77
N SER A 153 -24.13 -25.45 -13.05
CA SER A 153 -24.87 -26.49 -13.78
C SER A 153 -24.47 -27.89 -13.29
N ALA A 154 -24.77 -28.18 -12.04
CA ALA A 154 -24.82 -29.54 -11.52
C ALA A 154 -25.67 -29.62 -10.26
N GLN A 155 -26.90 -29.09 -10.31
CA GLN A 155 -27.93 -29.37 -9.32
C GLN A 155 -29.27 -29.50 -10.07
N ASN A 156 -29.47 -30.59 -10.78
CA ASN A 156 -30.77 -31.14 -11.15
C ASN A 156 -30.55 -32.48 -11.84
N ALA A 157 -30.20 -33.52 -11.09
CA ALA A 157 -30.33 -34.92 -11.52
C ALA A 157 -30.23 -35.83 -10.29
N ALA A 158 -31.19 -35.71 -9.39
CA ALA A 158 -31.50 -36.75 -8.39
C ALA A 158 -32.89 -36.47 -7.85
N ASP A 159 -33.91 -36.69 -8.69
CA ASP A 159 -35.29 -37.05 -8.30
C ASP A 159 -36.00 -37.50 -9.58
N SER A 160 -35.91 -38.79 -9.85
CA SER A 160 -36.88 -39.57 -10.63
C SER A 160 -36.64 -41.06 -10.32
#